data_ee71176677ef0868192cbf508598d15b
#
_entry.id   ee71176677ef0868192cbf508598d15b
#
_cell.length_a   1.000
_cell.length_b   1.000
_cell.length_c   1.000
_cell.angle_alpha   90.00
_cell.angle_beta   90.00
_cell.angle_gamma   90.00
#
_symmetry.space_group_name_H-M   'P 1'
#
loop_
_entity.id
_entity.type
_entity.pdbx_description
1 polymer ?
#
loop_
_entity_poly.entity_id
_entity_poly.type
_entity_poly.pdbx_seq_one_letter_code
_entity_poly.pdbx_strand_id
1 'polypeptide(L)'
;MSAIVIFDIDGVIRDVGGSYRRALADTVVEFTNGGHRPTPVEIDNLKSEGIWNNDWEGSQELIYRYFESQGQDRSTVMLDYGRIVAYFQTKYRGTDPVNWNGYICDEPLLVTSEYFASLTAVSIPWGFFSGA
;
A
#
# COMPACT_ATOMS: atom_id res chain seq x y z
N MET A 1 -34.32 13.04 12.54
CA MET A 1 -33.53 11.97 11.90
C MET A 1 -32.06 12.34 11.96
N SER A 2 -31.23 11.46 12.46
CA SER A 2 -29.80 11.70 12.51
C SER A 2 -29.09 10.92 11.39
N ALA A 3 -28.10 11.53 10.79
CA ALA A 3 -27.25 10.91 9.79
C ALA A 3 -25.80 10.97 10.27
N ILE A 4 -24.99 10.00 9.85
CA ILE A 4 -23.57 9.97 10.09
C ILE A 4 -22.86 9.63 8.77
N VAL A 5 -21.74 10.32 8.49
CA VAL A 5 -20.91 10.04 7.33
C VAL A 5 -19.64 9.38 7.81
N ILE A 6 -19.33 8.21 7.25
CA ILE A 6 -18.12 7.46 7.56
C ILE A 6 -17.30 7.34 6.27
N PHE A 7 -16.02 7.69 6.35
CA PHE A 7 -15.11 7.68 5.21
C PHE A 7 -14.14 6.51 5.32
N ASP A 8 -13.95 5.79 4.21
CA ASP A 8 -12.77 4.96 4.03
C ASP A 8 -11.55 5.89 3.90
N ILE A 9 -10.41 5.51 4.46
CA ILE A 9 -9.22 6.35 4.45
C ILE A 9 -8.46 6.17 3.13
N ASP A 10 -8.13 4.93 2.78
CA ASP A 10 -7.28 4.64 1.63
C ASP A 10 -8.04 4.83 0.32
N GLY A 11 -7.51 5.70 -0.56
CA GLY A 11 -8.13 6.01 -1.84
C GLY A 11 -9.33 6.95 -1.78
N VAL A 12 -9.81 7.32 -0.60
CA VAL A 12 -10.92 8.27 -0.40
C VAL A 12 -10.44 9.55 0.28
N ILE A 13 -9.73 9.43 1.39
CA ILE A 13 -9.14 10.56 2.13
C ILE A 13 -7.70 10.79 1.72
N ARG A 14 -6.94 9.72 1.51
CA ARG A 14 -5.54 9.75 1.13
C ARG A 14 -5.32 9.07 -0.21
N ASP A 15 -4.48 9.70 -1.04
CA ASP A 15 -3.96 9.06 -2.25
C ASP A 15 -2.79 8.15 -1.87
N VAL A 16 -2.98 6.84 -2.01
CA VAL A 16 -2.00 5.82 -1.60
C VAL A 16 -1.11 5.35 -2.76
N GLY A 17 -1.28 5.91 -3.97
CA GLY A 17 -0.51 5.50 -5.14
C GLY A 17 0.98 5.76 -5.01
N GLY A 18 1.38 6.84 -4.31
CA GLY A 18 2.77 7.21 -4.05
C GLY A 18 3.34 6.62 -2.76
N SER A 19 2.60 5.83 -2.01
CA SER A 19 3.03 5.25 -0.74
C SER A 19 3.15 3.74 -0.84
N TYR A 20 2.08 2.96 -0.53
CA TYR A 20 2.21 1.51 -0.48
C TYR A 20 2.50 0.88 -1.86
N ARG A 21 1.91 1.41 -2.93
CA ARG A 21 2.15 0.88 -4.29
C ARG A 21 3.59 1.11 -4.71
N ARG A 22 4.14 2.27 -4.37
CA ARG A 22 5.54 2.57 -4.63
C ARG A 22 6.46 1.69 -3.80
N ALA A 23 6.18 1.52 -2.52
CA ALA A 23 6.95 0.65 -1.64
C ALA A 23 6.89 -0.81 -2.10
N LEU A 24 5.72 -1.29 -2.55
CA LEU A 24 5.55 -2.62 -3.10
C LEU A 24 6.39 -2.80 -4.37
N ALA A 25 6.33 -1.85 -5.30
CA ALA A 25 7.11 -1.89 -6.52
C ALA A 25 8.61 -1.88 -6.24
N ASP A 26 9.08 -1.01 -5.33
CA ASP A 26 10.48 -0.95 -4.93
C ASP A 26 10.94 -2.27 -4.30
N THR A 27 10.09 -2.92 -3.52
CA THR A 27 10.39 -4.20 -2.88
C THR A 27 10.58 -5.29 -3.94
N VAL A 28 9.71 -5.35 -4.93
CA VAL A 28 9.83 -6.33 -6.03
C VAL A 28 11.12 -6.09 -6.82
N VAL A 29 11.47 -4.84 -7.10
CA VAL A 29 12.73 -4.49 -7.78
C VAL A 29 13.93 -5.00 -6.98
N GLU A 30 13.96 -4.75 -5.66
CA GLU A 30 15.08 -5.17 -4.81
C GLU A 30 15.25 -6.68 -4.78
N PHE A 31 14.17 -7.42 -4.58
CA PHE A 31 14.23 -8.87 -4.44
C PHE A 31 14.27 -9.63 -5.77
N THR A 32 14.18 -8.92 -6.90
CA THR A 32 14.41 -9.48 -8.24
C THR A 32 15.71 -8.97 -8.86
N ASN A 33 16.57 -8.33 -8.06
CA ASN A 33 17.85 -7.74 -8.52
C ASN A 33 17.67 -6.80 -9.71
N GLY A 34 16.61 -5.99 -9.70
CA GLY A 34 16.28 -5.08 -10.77
C GLY A 34 15.60 -5.74 -11.97
N GLY A 35 15.25 -7.01 -11.88
CA GLY A 35 14.67 -7.76 -13.00
C GLY A 35 13.24 -7.37 -13.36
N HIS A 36 12.47 -6.87 -12.38
CA HIS A 36 11.09 -6.50 -12.62
C HIS A 36 10.65 -5.36 -11.69
N ARG A 37 9.96 -4.39 -12.28
CA ARG A 37 9.23 -3.36 -11.53
C ARG A 37 7.75 -3.46 -11.91
N PRO A 38 6.86 -3.89 -10.99
CA PRO A 38 5.44 -3.97 -11.32
C PRO A 38 4.86 -2.59 -11.60
N THR A 39 4.00 -2.54 -12.62
CA THR A 39 3.24 -1.34 -12.96
C THR A 39 2.06 -1.16 -11.99
N PRO A 40 1.48 0.04 -11.89
CA PRO A 40 0.24 0.23 -11.13
C PRO A 40 -0.88 -0.72 -11.58
N VAL A 41 -0.96 -1.02 -12.87
CA VAL A 41 -1.97 -1.97 -13.41
C VAL A 41 -1.73 -3.38 -12.90
N GLU A 42 -0.48 -3.85 -12.86
CA GLU A 42 -0.15 -5.17 -12.30
C GLU A 42 -0.53 -5.26 -10.83
N ILE A 43 -0.27 -4.21 -10.05
CA ILE A 43 -0.63 -4.16 -8.63
C ILE A 43 -2.15 -4.17 -8.46
N ASP A 44 -2.87 -3.40 -9.26
CA ASP A 44 -4.33 -3.40 -9.24
C ASP A 44 -4.91 -4.77 -9.61
N ASN A 45 -4.35 -5.43 -10.60
CA ASN A 45 -4.76 -6.78 -11.00
C ASN A 45 -4.51 -7.78 -9.88
N LEU A 46 -3.37 -7.70 -9.19
CA LEU A 46 -3.08 -8.54 -8.03
C LEU A 46 -4.13 -8.31 -6.93
N LYS A 47 -4.38 -7.06 -6.58
CA LYS A 47 -5.36 -6.70 -5.55
C LYS A 47 -6.78 -7.16 -5.91
N SER A 48 -7.13 -7.17 -7.20
CA SER A 48 -8.44 -7.64 -7.66
C SER A 48 -8.67 -9.13 -7.48
N GLU A 49 -7.61 -9.91 -7.20
CA GLU A 49 -7.75 -11.33 -6.85
C GLU A 49 -8.42 -11.54 -5.48
N GLY A 50 -8.48 -10.49 -4.64
CA GLY A 50 -9.25 -10.48 -3.39
C GLY A 50 -8.59 -11.13 -2.19
N ILE A 51 -7.38 -11.68 -2.34
CA ILE A 51 -6.64 -12.39 -1.29
C ILE A 51 -5.33 -11.71 -0.87
N TRP A 52 -4.95 -10.64 -1.54
CA TRP A 52 -3.67 -9.95 -1.35
C TRP A 52 -3.85 -8.57 -0.69
N ASN A 53 -4.64 -8.50 0.38
CA ASN A 53 -4.81 -7.26 1.14
C ASN A 53 -3.55 -6.86 1.92
N ASN A 54 -2.73 -7.86 2.29
CA ASN A 54 -1.45 -7.61 2.94
C ASN A 54 -0.40 -7.31 1.88
N ASP A 55 0.17 -6.11 1.92
CA ASP A 55 1.12 -5.64 0.91
C ASP A 55 2.45 -6.39 0.94
N TRP A 56 2.82 -6.94 2.09
CA TRP A 56 4.04 -7.75 2.21
C TRP A 56 3.87 -9.10 1.51
N GLU A 57 2.72 -9.73 1.72
CA GLU A 57 2.36 -10.98 1.02
C GLU A 57 2.19 -10.72 -0.48
N GLY A 58 1.58 -9.60 -0.86
CA GLY A 58 1.45 -9.19 -2.26
C GLY A 58 2.80 -8.98 -2.92
N SER A 59 3.74 -8.33 -2.23
CA SER A 59 5.11 -8.16 -2.71
C SER A 59 5.80 -9.52 -2.91
N GLN A 60 5.69 -10.42 -1.94
CA GLN A 60 6.26 -11.76 -2.03
C GLN A 60 5.69 -12.53 -3.21
N GLU A 61 4.37 -12.47 -3.40
CA GLU A 61 3.70 -13.17 -4.51
C GLU A 61 4.19 -12.66 -5.87
N LEU A 62 4.33 -11.37 -6.06
CA LEU A 62 4.85 -10.80 -7.30
C LEU A 62 6.30 -11.20 -7.57
N ILE A 63 7.11 -11.31 -6.51
CA ILE A 63 8.50 -11.80 -6.63
C ILE A 63 8.49 -13.25 -7.10
N TYR A 64 7.68 -14.12 -6.50
CA TYR A 64 7.55 -15.52 -6.93
C TYR A 64 7.09 -15.61 -8.38
N ARG A 65 6.08 -14.83 -8.78
CA ARG A 65 5.56 -14.84 -10.16
C ARG A 65 6.61 -14.41 -11.18
N TYR A 66 7.47 -13.46 -10.80
CA TYR A 66 8.60 -13.08 -11.65
C TYR A 66 9.54 -14.26 -11.90
N PHE A 67 9.98 -14.94 -10.84
CA PHE A 67 10.90 -16.07 -11.00
C PHE A 67 10.24 -17.23 -11.73
N GLU A 68 8.96 -17.47 -11.52
CA GLU A 68 8.22 -18.47 -12.29
C GLU A 68 8.17 -18.11 -13.78
N SER A 69 8.04 -16.85 -14.13
CA SER A 69 8.08 -16.36 -15.51
C SER A 69 9.46 -16.56 -16.16
N GLN A 70 10.51 -16.67 -15.34
CA GLN A 70 11.87 -16.94 -15.79
C GLN A 70 12.18 -18.45 -15.85
N GLY A 71 11.18 -19.30 -15.63
CA GLY A 71 11.32 -20.74 -15.69
C GLY A 71 11.75 -21.42 -14.38
N GLN A 72 11.77 -20.69 -13.27
CA GLN A 72 12.09 -21.26 -11.97
C GLN A 72 10.82 -21.70 -11.23
N ASP A 73 10.88 -22.86 -10.60
CA ASP A 73 9.81 -23.30 -9.70
C ASP A 73 9.89 -22.48 -8.41
N ARG A 74 8.74 -22.02 -7.89
CA ARG A 74 8.73 -21.18 -6.67
C ARG A 74 9.31 -21.91 -5.46
N SER A 75 9.24 -23.22 -5.41
CA SER A 75 9.84 -24.01 -4.33
C SER A 75 11.37 -23.90 -4.29
N THR A 76 12.01 -23.49 -5.40
CA THR A 76 13.46 -23.32 -5.50
C THR A 76 13.88 -21.86 -5.22
N VAL A 77 12.93 -20.94 -5.11
CA VAL A 77 13.22 -19.54 -4.84
C VAL A 77 13.25 -19.31 -3.33
N MET A 78 14.43 -18.94 -2.82
CA MET A 78 14.64 -18.72 -1.39
C MET A 78 14.33 -17.26 -1.04
N LEU A 79 13.15 -17.01 -0.46
CA LEU A 79 12.76 -15.69 0.01
C LEU A 79 12.65 -15.67 1.53
N ASP A 80 13.23 -14.67 2.15
CA ASP A 80 13.07 -14.39 3.57
C ASP A 80 11.97 -13.34 3.74
N TYR A 81 10.80 -13.77 4.22
CA TYR A 81 9.64 -12.90 4.42
C TYR A 81 9.96 -11.75 5.38
N GLY A 82 10.71 -11.99 6.43
CA GLY A 82 11.11 -10.95 7.39
C GLY A 82 11.94 -9.84 6.72
N ARG A 83 12.79 -10.20 5.78
CA ARG A 83 13.57 -9.21 5.00
C ARG A 83 12.69 -8.43 4.03
N ILE A 84 11.71 -9.07 3.43
CA ILE A 84 10.72 -8.40 2.57
C ILE A 84 9.96 -7.35 3.38
N VAL A 85 9.45 -7.73 4.56
CA VAL A 85 8.75 -6.82 5.46
C VAL A 85 9.65 -5.64 5.86
N ALA A 86 10.88 -5.92 6.27
CA ALA A 86 11.82 -4.88 6.70
C ALA A 86 12.13 -3.90 5.57
N TYR A 87 12.37 -4.39 4.37
CA TYR A 87 12.64 -3.53 3.23
C TYR A 87 11.42 -2.67 2.87
N PHE A 88 10.24 -3.28 2.79
CA PHE A 88 8.99 -2.56 2.52
C PHE A 88 8.78 -1.43 3.53
N GLN A 89 8.94 -1.71 4.81
CA GLN A 89 8.73 -0.72 5.86
C GLN A 89 9.77 0.40 5.81
N THR A 90 11.00 0.11 5.42
CA THR A 90 12.03 1.14 5.22
C THR A 90 11.61 2.15 4.14
N LYS A 91 10.95 1.69 3.09
CA LYS A 91 10.43 2.57 2.04
C LYS A 91 9.11 3.24 2.45
N TYR A 92 8.19 2.49 3.01
CA TYR A 92 6.85 2.97 3.33
C TYR A 92 6.84 3.92 4.53
N ARG A 93 7.41 3.50 5.66
CA ARG A 93 7.48 4.28 6.89
C ARG A 93 8.76 5.09 7.01
N GLY A 94 9.83 4.65 6.36
CA GLY A 94 11.14 5.26 6.44
C GLY A 94 12.05 4.60 7.45
N THR A 95 13.16 5.29 7.76
CA THR A 95 14.23 4.78 8.61
C THR A 95 14.09 5.16 10.09
N ASP A 96 13.25 6.16 10.40
CA ASP A 96 13.00 6.60 11.77
C ASP A 96 11.75 5.89 12.32
N PRO A 97 11.87 5.06 13.38
CA PRO A 97 10.74 4.33 13.93
C PRO A 97 9.75 5.18 14.73
N VAL A 98 10.15 6.39 15.12
CA VAL A 98 9.32 7.30 15.94
C VAL A 98 8.72 8.40 15.07
N ASN A 99 9.55 9.03 14.24
CA ASN A 99 9.13 10.07 13.31
C ASN A 99 9.23 9.53 11.88
N TRP A 100 8.14 8.96 11.38
CA TRP A 100 8.12 8.33 10.06
C TRP A 100 8.49 9.33 8.96
N ASN A 101 9.38 8.92 8.08
CA ASN A 101 9.93 9.74 7.00
C ASN A 101 9.92 9.02 5.63
N GLY A 102 9.13 7.96 5.51
CA GLY A 102 8.99 7.22 4.26
C GLY A 102 7.85 7.73 3.38
N TYR A 103 7.47 6.94 2.40
CA TYR A 103 6.48 7.32 1.38
C TYR A 103 5.09 7.66 1.96
N ILE A 104 4.73 7.09 3.10
CA ILE A 104 3.45 7.42 3.76
C ILE A 104 3.34 8.91 4.10
N CYS A 105 4.46 9.57 4.36
CA CYS A 105 4.49 11.00 4.70
C CYS A 105 4.18 11.89 3.49
N ASP A 106 4.31 11.37 2.28
CA ASP A 106 4.07 12.10 1.04
C ASP A 106 2.66 11.87 0.48
N GLU A 107 1.80 11.13 1.20
CA GLU A 107 0.43 10.87 0.75
C GLU A 107 -0.39 12.17 0.72
N PRO A 108 -0.86 12.62 -0.45
CA PRO A 108 -1.75 13.77 -0.50
C PRO A 108 -3.14 13.43 0.02
N LEU A 109 -3.80 14.41 0.62
CA LEU A 109 -5.21 14.30 0.99
C LEU A 109 -6.08 14.54 -0.23
N LEU A 110 -7.05 13.65 -0.45
CA LEU A 110 -8.04 13.77 -1.51
C LEU A 110 -9.24 14.62 -1.09
N VAL A 111 -9.41 14.84 0.22
CA VAL A 111 -10.48 15.63 0.81
C VAL A 111 -9.87 16.71 1.69
N THR A 112 -10.32 17.96 1.55
CA THR A 112 -9.78 19.09 2.31
C THR A 112 -10.37 19.14 3.73
N SER A 113 -9.64 19.78 4.65
CA SER A 113 -10.14 20.05 6.00
C SER A 113 -11.41 20.92 5.99
N GLU A 114 -11.57 21.78 4.99
CA GLU A 114 -12.77 22.61 4.81
C GLU A 114 -14.02 21.79 4.54
N TYR A 115 -13.91 20.67 3.83
CA TYR A 115 -15.01 19.73 3.62
C TYR A 115 -15.51 19.15 4.96
N PHE A 116 -14.61 18.72 5.83
CA PHE A 116 -14.98 18.21 7.16
C PHE A 116 -15.60 19.29 8.02
N ALA A 117 -15.05 20.52 7.97
CA ALA A 117 -15.62 21.66 8.66
C ALA A 117 -17.04 21.98 8.18
N SER A 118 -17.32 21.83 6.89
CA SER A 118 -18.67 22.05 6.35
C SER A 118 -19.68 21.01 6.85
N LEU A 119 -19.28 19.76 7.04
CA LEU A 119 -20.13 18.73 7.64
C LEU A 119 -20.44 19.06 9.11
N THR A 120 -19.44 19.53 9.86
CA THR A 120 -19.62 19.96 11.25
C THR A 120 -20.57 21.18 11.33
N ALA A 121 -20.43 22.15 10.43
CA ALA A 121 -21.26 23.35 10.42
C ALA A 121 -22.75 23.05 10.21
N VAL A 122 -23.09 21.97 9.51
CA VAL A 122 -24.50 21.54 9.31
C VAL A 122 -24.89 20.43 10.27
N SER A 123 -24.08 20.18 11.30
CA SER A 123 -24.33 19.18 12.37
C SER A 123 -24.45 17.74 11.86
N ILE A 124 -23.71 17.39 10.81
CA ILE A 124 -23.60 16.02 10.33
C ILE A 124 -22.39 15.36 10.99
N PRO A 125 -22.56 14.34 11.84
CA PRO A 125 -21.45 13.59 12.38
C PRO A 125 -20.67 12.88 11.26
N TRP A 126 -19.36 12.79 11.41
CA TRP A 126 -18.51 12.10 10.47
C TRP A 126 -17.38 11.38 11.20
N GLY A 127 -16.82 10.39 10.55
CA GLY A 127 -15.72 9.61 11.09
C GLY A 127 -14.98 8.85 10.00
N PHE A 128 -13.99 8.07 10.41
CA PHE A 128 -13.13 7.32 9.48
C PHE A 128 -13.26 5.82 9.72
N PHE A 129 -13.10 5.07 8.64
CA PHE A 129 -13.00 3.63 8.65
C PHE A 129 -11.80 3.22 7.80
N SER A 130 -11.00 2.28 8.30
CA SER A 130 -9.89 1.70 7.55
C SER A 130 -10.04 0.19 7.51
N GLY A 131 -9.99 -0.39 6.29
CA GLY A 131 -10.03 -1.84 6.08
C GLY A 131 -8.66 -2.50 6.10
N ALA A 132 -7.61 -1.72 6.40
CA ALA A 132 -6.24 -2.23 6.39
C ALA A 132 -5.90 -3.02 7.66
#